data_7d78541657289e4d23ee763a26128d84
#
_entry.id   7d78541657289e4d23ee763a26128d84
#
_cell.length_a   1.000
_cell.length_b   1.000
_cell.length_c   1.000
_cell.angle_alpha   90.00
_cell.angle_beta   90.00
_cell.angle_gamma   90.00
#
_symmetry.space_group_name_H-M   'P 1'
#
loop_
_entity.id
_entity.type
_entity.pdbx_description
1 polymer ?
#
loop_
_entity_poly.entity_id
_entity_poly.type
_entity_poly.pdbx_seq_one_letter_code
_entity_poly.pdbx_strand_id
1 'polypeptide(L)'
;MKYVQINAYATGWADSIIFQKHRQLIKNGVESWVFFGRSGGKEDAHCKRIATTFENCLDGFLTRINGRPGFYSWTSTARLLKALDAIQPDIVHLHLLLGYYINVEMLFNWLSRQKCQVYWTLHDCWAVTGHCTYFTAVQCDQWKTGCENCPQQNTYPETFFRGREHLNFLEKKRLFTMLPPEQMKLIVPSRWLKGIVEQSYLAKYPIEIRYNMIDKSIFKPTASDIKAKYCQKGEFLILGVASKWSERKGLKDFIRLSELFKGKCKIVLVGVSEKQMKELPSNIVALTRTSNKEELVKLYSAADVFFNPTKEDNYPTVNLEAEACGTPVITYSAGGSAETIKRDDSKAVNSFEDAVVVFQKLMGYNNIQF
;
A
#
# COMPACT_ATOMS: atom_id res chain seq x y z
N MET A 1 23.33 15.94 11.15
CA MET A 1 22.75 15.26 9.97
C MET A 1 21.29 15.65 9.84
N LYS A 2 20.90 16.15 8.67
CA LYS A 2 19.54 16.59 8.35
C LYS A 2 18.87 15.58 7.42
N TYR A 3 17.78 15.01 7.88
CA TYR A 3 17.06 13.95 7.19
C TYR A 3 15.65 14.40 6.82
N VAL A 4 15.32 14.40 5.53
CA VAL A 4 14.00 14.81 5.04
C VAL A 4 13.27 13.61 4.44
N GLN A 5 12.03 13.39 4.86
CA GLN A 5 11.13 12.41 4.26
C GLN A 5 10.03 13.10 3.44
N ILE A 6 9.74 12.60 2.24
CA ILE A 6 8.71 13.13 1.34
C ILE A 6 7.72 12.01 1.00
N ASN A 7 6.42 12.22 1.29
CA ASN A 7 5.38 11.23 1.01
C ASN A 7 4.05 11.86 0.59
N ALA A 8 3.19 11.10 -0.07
CA ALA A 8 1.84 11.56 -0.38
C ALA A 8 0.96 11.68 0.87
N TYR A 9 1.07 10.79 1.82
CA TYR A 9 0.18 10.66 2.98
C TYR A 9 0.94 10.78 4.31
N ALA A 10 0.24 11.28 5.33
CA ALA A 10 0.71 11.36 6.71
C ALA A 10 -0.22 10.62 7.68
N THR A 11 -1.07 9.72 7.17
CA THR A 11 -2.07 8.94 7.91
C THR A 11 -2.09 7.48 7.46
N GLY A 12 -2.78 6.62 8.20
CA GLY A 12 -2.89 5.20 7.87
C GLY A 12 -1.54 4.47 7.99
N TRP A 13 -1.16 3.69 6.98
CA TRP A 13 0.12 2.98 6.93
C TRP A 13 1.33 3.92 6.99
N ALA A 14 1.22 5.14 6.44
CA ALA A 14 2.28 6.14 6.48
C ALA A 14 2.60 6.59 7.91
N ASP A 15 1.62 6.67 8.79
CA ASP A 15 1.84 6.93 10.22
C ASP A 15 2.75 5.87 10.84
N SER A 16 2.54 4.61 10.50
CA SER A 16 3.38 3.52 11.01
C SER A 16 4.81 3.55 10.48
N ILE A 17 5.00 3.75 9.18
CA ILE A 17 6.33 3.61 8.55
C ILE A 17 7.14 4.91 8.65
N ILE A 18 6.56 6.04 8.23
CA ILE A 18 7.28 7.31 8.10
C ILE A 18 7.47 7.99 9.45
N PHE A 19 6.41 8.08 10.26
CA PHE A 19 6.50 8.74 11.56
C PHE A 19 7.20 7.88 12.62
N GLN A 20 7.19 6.55 12.52
CA GLN A 20 8.07 5.73 13.36
C GLN A 20 9.54 6.04 13.05
N LYS A 21 9.88 6.10 11.76
CA LYS A 21 11.24 6.47 11.33
C LYS A 21 11.61 7.88 11.77
N HIS A 22 10.70 8.84 11.63
CA HIS A 22 10.89 10.22 12.07
C HIS A 22 11.17 10.30 13.56
N ARG A 23 10.33 9.67 14.41
CA ARG A 23 10.53 9.62 15.87
C ARG A 23 11.85 8.94 16.25
N GLN A 24 12.22 7.86 15.57
CA GLN A 24 13.49 7.17 15.80
C GLN A 24 14.69 8.05 15.47
N LEU A 25 14.63 8.79 14.35
CA LEU A 25 15.69 9.71 13.95
C LEU A 25 15.87 10.82 14.97
N ILE A 26 14.79 11.45 15.44
CA ILE A 26 14.83 12.49 16.49
C ILE A 26 15.42 11.91 17.78
N LYS A 27 14.99 10.73 18.20
CA LYS A 27 15.53 10.06 19.40
C LYS A 27 17.04 9.82 19.31
N ASN A 28 17.55 9.64 18.10
CA ASN A 28 18.98 9.44 17.82
C ASN A 28 19.73 10.76 17.56
N GLY A 29 19.14 11.93 17.85
CA GLY A 29 19.77 13.23 17.69
C GLY A 29 19.88 13.71 16.23
N VAL A 30 19.12 13.11 15.30
CA VAL A 30 19.08 13.51 13.89
C VAL A 30 17.98 14.54 13.70
N GLU A 31 18.29 15.66 13.04
CA GLU A 31 17.32 16.68 12.64
C GLU A 31 16.44 16.10 11.51
N SER A 32 15.21 15.75 11.83
CA SER A 32 14.32 15.02 10.91
C SER A 32 13.09 15.84 10.53
N TRP A 33 12.73 15.84 9.24
CA TRP A 33 11.61 16.56 8.65
C TRP A 33 10.72 15.63 7.85
N VAL A 34 9.42 15.89 7.86
CA VAL A 34 8.43 15.16 7.05
C VAL A 34 7.62 16.14 6.22
N PHE A 35 7.67 16.01 4.91
CA PHE A 35 6.79 16.72 4.00
C PHE A 35 5.76 15.76 3.40
N PHE A 36 4.49 16.16 3.44
CA PHE A 36 3.41 15.31 2.92
C PHE A 36 2.44 16.11 2.05
N GLY A 37 1.78 15.41 1.13
CA GLY A 37 0.96 16.06 0.10
C GLY A 37 -0.54 16.15 0.40
N ARG A 38 -1.10 15.17 1.12
CA ARG A 38 -2.55 15.02 1.28
C ARG A 38 -3.01 15.44 2.67
N SER A 39 -4.33 15.75 2.80
CA SER A 39 -4.95 16.12 4.08
C SER A 39 -4.94 14.99 5.12
N GLY A 40 -5.14 15.32 6.38
CA GLY A 40 -5.34 14.39 7.50
C GLY A 40 -4.12 14.17 8.40
N GLY A 41 -2.91 14.62 8.00
CA GLY A 41 -1.73 14.61 8.86
C GLY A 41 -1.73 15.76 9.87
N LYS A 42 -1.08 15.54 11.02
CA LYS A 42 -0.78 16.62 11.97
C LYS A 42 0.43 17.40 11.47
N GLU A 43 0.33 18.73 11.53
CA GLU A 43 1.41 19.65 11.17
C GLU A 43 2.08 20.21 12.43
N ASP A 44 3.40 20.34 12.37
CA ASP A 44 4.23 20.97 13.40
C ASP A 44 5.44 21.65 12.75
N ALA A 45 6.44 22.03 13.55
CA ALA A 45 7.64 22.69 13.05
C ALA A 45 8.42 21.83 12.03
N HIS A 46 8.41 20.51 12.19
CA HIS A 46 9.15 19.55 11.37
C HIS A 46 8.28 18.69 10.44
N CYS A 47 6.94 18.74 10.59
CA CYS A 47 6.00 17.99 9.80
C CYS A 47 5.07 18.95 9.06
N LYS A 48 5.22 19.08 7.72
CA LYS A 48 4.48 20.09 6.96
C LYS A 48 3.77 19.50 5.75
N ARG A 49 2.53 19.93 5.56
CA ARG A 49 1.78 19.67 4.34
C ARG A 49 2.21 20.67 3.26
N ILE A 50 2.57 20.16 2.07
CA ILE A 50 3.04 20.99 0.96
C ILE A 50 1.95 21.37 -0.05
N ALA A 51 0.88 20.58 -0.17
CA ALA A 51 -0.20 20.81 -1.14
C ALA A 51 -1.53 21.07 -0.45
N THR A 52 -2.27 22.05 -0.91
CA THR A 52 -3.65 22.31 -0.50
C THR A 52 -4.59 21.26 -1.09
N THR A 53 -5.81 21.16 -0.54
CA THR A 53 -6.84 20.26 -1.08
C THR A 53 -7.22 20.66 -2.50
N PHE A 54 -7.27 21.96 -2.80
CA PHE A 54 -7.56 22.48 -4.14
C PHE A 54 -6.48 22.04 -5.13
N GLU A 55 -5.19 22.19 -4.79
CA GLU A 55 -4.09 21.75 -5.65
C GLU A 55 -4.13 20.24 -5.91
N ASN A 56 -4.45 19.43 -4.89
CA ASN A 56 -4.62 18.00 -5.07
C ASN A 56 -5.79 17.66 -6.03
N CYS A 57 -6.92 18.37 -5.92
CA CYS A 57 -8.06 18.18 -6.80
C CYS A 57 -7.74 18.59 -8.24
N LEU A 58 -7.05 19.74 -8.41
CA LEU A 58 -6.63 20.24 -9.71
C LEU A 58 -5.65 19.26 -10.40
N ASP A 59 -4.64 18.77 -9.69
CA ASP A 59 -3.70 17.77 -10.22
C ASP A 59 -4.46 16.49 -10.62
N GLY A 60 -5.35 15.99 -9.76
CA GLY A 60 -6.17 14.82 -10.07
C GLY A 60 -7.04 15.02 -11.31
N PHE A 61 -7.63 16.20 -11.48
CA PHE A 61 -8.42 16.56 -12.66
C PHE A 61 -7.55 16.62 -13.93
N LEU A 62 -6.42 17.32 -13.89
CA LEU A 62 -5.47 17.40 -15.01
C LEU A 62 -4.90 16.03 -15.37
N THR A 63 -4.61 15.19 -14.38
CA THR A 63 -4.17 13.82 -14.61
C THR A 63 -5.21 13.01 -15.36
N ARG A 64 -6.52 13.11 -14.98
CA ARG A 64 -7.58 12.39 -15.66
C ARG A 64 -7.75 12.81 -17.12
N ILE A 65 -7.63 14.11 -17.41
CA ILE A 65 -7.81 14.64 -18.78
C ILE A 65 -6.59 14.35 -19.65
N ASN A 66 -5.37 14.51 -19.11
CA ASN A 66 -4.14 14.49 -19.92
C ASN A 66 -3.31 13.20 -19.75
N GLY A 67 -3.67 12.32 -18.81
CA GLY A 67 -2.97 11.05 -18.59
C GLY A 67 -1.52 11.18 -18.10
N ARG A 68 -1.16 12.28 -17.37
CA ARG A 68 0.22 12.55 -16.88
C ARG A 68 0.30 12.58 -15.35
N PRO A 69 0.12 11.48 -14.63
CA PRO A 69 0.21 11.44 -13.17
C PRO A 69 1.64 11.75 -12.68
N GLY A 70 1.74 12.67 -11.72
CA GLY A 70 3.02 13.07 -11.12
C GLY A 70 3.75 14.21 -11.87
N PHE A 71 3.14 14.82 -12.86
CA PHE A 71 3.75 15.91 -13.65
C PHE A 71 3.06 17.28 -13.46
N TYR A 72 2.08 17.36 -12.58
CA TYR A 72 1.42 18.60 -12.20
C TYR A 72 1.90 19.05 -10.80
N SER A 73 1.08 19.80 -10.05
CA SER A 73 1.44 20.26 -8.70
C SER A 73 2.69 21.15 -8.64
N TRP A 74 2.81 22.09 -9.60
CA TRP A 74 4.00 22.97 -9.70
C TRP A 74 4.17 23.84 -8.47
N THR A 75 3.10 24.47 -7.95
CA THR A 75 3.15 25.41 -6.82
C THR A 75 3.50 24.71 -5.51
N SER A 76 2.90 23.53 -5.23
CA SER A 76 3.23 22.75 -4.04
C SER A 76 4.67 22.23 -4.10
N THR A 77 5.15 21.83 -5.27
CA THR A 77 6.54 21.40 -5.45
C THR A 77 7.50 22.57 -5.28
N ALA A 78 7.20 23.77 -5.82
CA ALA A 78 8.03 24.96 -5.62
C ALA A 78 8.15 25.30 -4.12
N ARG A 79 7.06 25.20 -3.34
CA ARG A 79 7.11 25.38 -1.87
C ARG A 79 8.02 24.36 -1.19
N LEU A 80 7.93 23.09 -1.60
CA LEU A 80 8.79 22.03 -1.11
C LEU A 80 10.26 22.32 -1.41
N LEU A 81 10.59 22.64 -2.67
CA LEU A 81 11.97 22.91 -3.08
C LEU A 81 12.57 24.12 -2.33
N LYS A 82 11.80 25.19 -2.13
CA LYS A 82 12.22 26.33 -1.30
C LYS A 82 12.52 25.91 0.15
N ALA A 83 11.72 25.01 0.72
CA ALA A 83 11.98 24.48 2.06
C ALA A 83 13.23 23.59 2.09
N LEU A 84 13.44 22.77 1.07
CA LEU A 84 14.65 21.93 0.96
C LEU A 84 15.92 22.79 0.79
N ASP A 85 15.85 23.89 0.01
CA ASP A 85 16.95 24.85 -0.12
C ASP A 85 17.30 25.53 1.21
N ALA A 86 16.30 25.82 2.05
CA ALA A 86 16.54 26.40 3.38
C ALA A 86 17.10 25.36 4.38
N ILE A 87 16.63 24.11 4.30
CA ILE A 87 17.07 23.03 5.19
C ILE A 87 18.48 22.55 4.82
N GLN A 88 18.81 22.48 3.52
CA GLN A 88 20.05 21.85 3.02
C GLN A 88 20.22 20.41 3.57
N PRO A 89 19.35 19.46 3.16
CA PRO A 89 19.35 18.11 3.72
C PRO A 89 20.60 17.32 3.33
N ASP A 90 21.11 16.52 4.26
CA ASP A 90 22.13 15.49 3.96
C ASP A 90 21.51 14.28 3.28
N ILE A 91 20.26 13.95 3.65
CA ILE A 91 19.50 12.82 3.10
C ILE A 91 18.09 13.25 2.74
N VAL A 92 17.66 12.94 1.52
CA VAL A 92 16.26 13.03 1.08
C VAL A 92 15.71 11.63 0.87
N HIS A 93 14.69 11.26 1.65
CA HIS A 93 14.04 9.97 1.56
C HIS A 93 12.68 10.11 0.89
N LEU A 94 12.59 9.64 -0.33
CA LEU A 94 11.36 9.62 -1.12
C LEU A 94 10.55 8.37 -0.80
N HIS A 95 9.24 8.53 -0.69
CA HIS A 95 8.29 7.42 -0.55
C HIS A 95 7.32 7.41 -1.73
N LEU A 96 6.02 7.47 -1.49
CA LEU A 96 5.00 7.46 -2.54
C LEU A 96 4.97 8.81 -3.25
N LEU A 97 5.52 8.90 -4.45
CA LEU A 97 5.49 10.11 -5.28
C LEU A 97 4.18 10.26 -6.06
N LEU A 98 3.47 9.18 -6.31
CA LEU A 98 2.13 9.22 -6.88
C LEU A 98 1.11 9.61 -5.80
N GLY A 99 0.35 10.70 -6.03
CA GLY A 99 -0.61 11.17 -5.01
C GLY A 99 -1.19 12.55 -5.29
N TYR A 100 -0.98 13.12 -6.48
CA TYR A 100 -1.50 14.43 -6.89
C TYR A 100 -1.02 15.59 -6.01
N TYR A 101 0.27 15.63 -5.69
CA TYR A 101 0.82 16.63 -4.75
C TYR A 101 2.21 17.12 -5.12
N ILE A 102 2.90 16.44 -6.02
CA ILE A 102 4.29 16.69 -6.37
C ILE A 102 4.49 16.59 -7.88
N ASN A 103 5.36 17.43 -8.42
CA ASN A 103 5.87 17.35 -9.78
C ASN A 103 7.23 16.66 -9.76
N VAL A 104 7.29 15.43 -10.31
CA VAL A 104 8.50 14.62 -10.27
C VAL A 104 9.63 15.19 -11.12
N GLU A 105 9.31 15.92 -12.21
CA GLU A 105 10.32 16.55 -13.03
C GLU A 105 11.04 17.68 -12.29
N MET A 106 10.29 18.56 -11.61
CA MET A 106 10.88 19.60 -10.77
C MET A 106 11.73 19.02 -9.65
N LEU A 107 11.22 17.97 -8.99
CA LEU A 107 11.91 17.32 -7.87
C LEU A 107 13.23 16.69 -8.33
N PHE A 108 13.22 15.86 -9.37
CA PHE A 108 14.43 15.17 -9.83
C PHE A 108 15.44 16.14 -10.46
N ASN A 109 14.99 17.20 -11.16
CA ASN A 109 15.87 18.27 -11.63
C ASN A 109 16.52 19.03 -10.47
N TRP A 110 15.85 19.21 -9.34
CA TRP A 110 16.44 19.76 -8.14
C TRP A 110 17.46 18.79 -7.52
N LEU A 111 17.07 17.52 -7.31
CA LEU A 111 17.94 16.49 -6.73
C LEU A 111 19.24 16.31 -7.52
N SER A 112 19.20 16.39 -8.85
CA SER A 112 20.38 16.23 -9.71
C SER A 112 21.43 17.33 -9.54
N ARG A 113 21.04 18.45 -8.91
CA ARG A 113 21.95 19.58 -8.62
C ARG A 113 22.46 19.57 -7.17
N GLN A 114 21.96 18.62 -6.36
CA GLN A 114 22.31 18.51 -4.95
C GLN A 114 23.38 17.43 -4.71
N LYS A 115 24.08 17.54 -3.58
CA LYS A 115 25.04 16.52 -3.13
C LYS A 115 24.44 15.58 -2.08
N CYS A 116 23.17 15.76 -1.69
CA CYS A 116 22.52 14.92 -0.70
C CYS A 116 22.35 13.49 -1.20
N GLN A 117 22.37 12.53 -0.28
CA GLN A 117 22.00 11.14 -0.58
C GLN A 117 20.49 11.03 -0.75
N VAL A 118 20.06 10.25 -1.72
CA VAL A 118 18.65 9.99 -1.98
C VAL A 118 18.33 8.53 -1.65
N TYR A 119 17.39 8.32 -0.74
CA TYR A 119 16.76 7.02 -0.55
C TYR A 119 15.37 7.07 -1.16
N TRP A 120 15.00 6.04 -1.90
CA TRP A 120 13.65 5.97 -2.46
C TRP A 120 13.02 4.63 -2.12
N THR A 121 12.03 4.65 -1.20
CA THR A 121 11.24 3.46 -0.89
C THR A 121 10.09 3.34 -1.88
N LEU A 122 10.12 2.26 -2.66
CA LEU A 122 9.07 1.92 -3.62
C LEU A 122 7.98 1.10 -2.92
N HIS A 123 6.76 1.63 -2.89
CA HIS A 123 5.61 0.98 -2.25
C HIS A 123 4.73 0.23 -3.26
N ASP A 124 4.87 0.53 -4.54
CA ASP A 124 4.17 -0.05 -5.67
C ASP A 124 5.06 -0.03 -6.93
N CYS A 125 4.49 -0.42 -8.07
CA CYS A 125 5.23 -0.51 -9.33
C CYS A 125 5.17 0.77 -10.18
N TRP A 126 4.51 1.85 -9.73
CA TRP A 126 4.33 3.06 -10.55
C TRP A 126 5.66 3.65 -11.06
N ALA A 127 6.70 3.55 -10.26
CA ALA A 127 8.02 4.07 -10.62
C ALA A 127 8.61 3.44 -11.89
N VAL A 128 8.23 2.21 -12.23
CA VAL A 128 8.76 1.44 -13.36
C VAL A 128 7.78 1.26 -14.53
N THR A 129 6.55 1.75 -14.40
CA THR A 129 5.50 1.65 -15.44
C THR A 129 5.22 2.98 -16.11
N GLY A 130 4.48 2.99 -17.21
CA GLY A 130 3.99 4.21 -17.85
C GLY A 130 2.73 4.80 -17.22
N HIS A 131 2.00 3.97 -16.44
CA HIS A 131 0.71 4.38 -15.88
C HIS A 131 0.42 3.71 -14.54
N CYS A 132 0.21 2.39 -14.52
CA CYS A 132 -0.38 1.64 -13.43
C CYS A 132 0.55 1.48 -12.21
N THR A 133 -0.06 1.24 -11.04
CA THR A 133 0.65 0.93 -9.80
C THR A 133 0.91 -0.55 -9.62
N TYR A 134 0.14 -1.39 -10.33
CA TYR A 134 0.24 -2.84 -10.34
C TYR A 134 -0.14 -3.38 -11.72
N PHE A 135 0.37 -4.56 -12.10
CA PHE A 135 0.19 -5.13 -13.44
C PHE A 135 0.24 -6.67 -13.49
N THR A 136 0.57 -7.34 -12.39
CA THR A 136 0.77 -8.81 -12.40
C THR A 136 -0.56 -9.56 -12.47
N ALA A 137 -1.63 -9.02 -11.88
CA ALA A 137 -2.97 -9.62 -11.95
C ALA A 137 -3.54 -9.66 -13.39
N VAL A 138 -3.10 -8.74 -14.24
CA VAL A 138 -3.46 -8.70 -15.68
C VAL A 138 -2.35 -9.28 -16.56
N GLN A 139 -1.31 -9.87 -15.98
CA GLN A 139 -0.18 -10.49 -16.65
C GLN A 139 0.49 -9.58 -17.72
N CYS A 140 0.63 -8.28 -17.41
CA CYS A 140 1.18 -7.31 -18.32
C CYS A 140 2.71 -7.21 -18.15
N ASP A 141 3.45 -7.44 -19.23
CA ASP A 141 4.92 -7.34 -19.28
C ASP A 141 5.43 -6.10 -20.02
N GLN A 142 4.55 -5.22 -20.48
CA GLN A 142 4.92 -4.07 -21.32
C GLN A 142 5.80 -3.05 -20.62
N TRP A 143 5.79 -3.01 -19.28
CA TRP A 143 6.69 -2.18 -18.47
C TRP A 143 8.18 -2.49 -18.68
N LYS A 144 8.50 -3.66 -19.21
CA LYS A 144 9.89 -4.03 -19.54
C LYS A 144 10.39 -3.31 -20.80
N THR A 145 9.51 -3.00 -21.74
CA THR A 145 9.85 -2.49 -23.08
C THR A 145 9.37 -1.08 -23.37
N GLY A 146 8.30 -0.58 -22.73
CA GLY A 146 7.85 0.78 -23.00
C GLY A 146 6.42 1.16 -22.63
N CYS A 147 5.60 0.25 -22.16
CA CYS A 147 4.21 0.52 -21.78
C CYS A 147 3.36 1.13 -22.92
N GLU A 148 2.86 0.33 -23.80
CA GLU A 148 1.90 0.73 -24.82
C GLU A 148 0.53 0.08 -24.57
N ASN A 149 -0.59 0.74 -24.94
CA ASN A 149 -1.95 0.18 -24.84
C ASN A 149 -2.26 -0.42 -23.45
N CYS A 150 -2.10 0.37 -22.41
CA CYS A 150 -2.19 -0.09 -21.02
C CYS A 150 -3.57 -0.73 -20.70
N PRO A 151 -3.63 -2.01 -20.25
CA PRO A 151 -4.89 -2.65 -19.87
C PRO A 151 -5.49 -2.11 -18.58
N GLN A 152 -4.72 -1.31 -17.82
CA GLN A 152 -5.05 -0.79 -16.49
C GLN A 152 -5.43 0.70 -16.48
N GLN A 153 -5.80 1.29 -17.62
CA GLN A 153 -6.11 2.73 -17.71
C GLN A 153 -7.26 3.18 -16.81
N ASN A 154 -8.23 2.30 -16.57
CA ASN A 154 -9.38 2.57 -15.71
C ASN A 154 -9.08 2.33 -14.22
N THR A 155 -7.86 1.91 -13.87
CA THR A 155 -7.42 1.76 -12.48
C THR A 155 -6.63 2.99 -12.04
N TYR A 156 -6.31 3.08 -10.74
CA TYR A 156 -5.54 4.20 -10.21
C TYR A 156 -4.09 4.22 -10.77
N PRO A 157 -3.65 5.37 -11.26
CA PRO A 157 -4.28 6.69 -11.40
C PRO A 157 -5.19 6.77 -12.64
N GLU A 158 -6.52 6.81 -12.45
CA GLU A 158 -7.49 6.80 -13.55
C GLU A 158 -7.23 7.92 -14.56
N THR A 159 -7.33 7.60 -15.86
CA THR A 159 -7.26 8.58 -16.95
C THR A 159 -8.29 8.31 -18.04
N PHE A 160 -8.86 9.38 -18.58
CA PHE A 160 -9.70 9.33 -19.77
C PHE A 160 -8.87 9.38 -21.08
N PHE A 161 -7.64 9.88 -20.97
CA PHE A 161 -6.73 10.01 -22.11
C PHE A 161 -5.94 8.72 -22.32
N ARG A 162 -6.06 8.13 -23.50
CA ARG A 162 -5.37 6.89 -23.89
C ARG A 162 -4.13 7.19 -24.72
N GLY A 163 -3.14 6.28 -24.69
CA GLY A 163 -1.95 6.36 -25.54
C GLY A 163 -0.84 7.26 -25.00
N ARG A 164 -0.95 7.75 -23.73
CA ARG A 164 0.09 8.54 -23.10
C ARG A 164 1.10 7.70 -22.29
N GLU A 165 0.78 6.48 -22.02
CA GLU A 165 1.55 5.58 -21.16
C GLU A 165 2.98 5.37 -21.65
N HIS A 166 3.21 5.30 -22.96
CA HIS A 166 4.55 5.19 -23.54
C HIS A 166 5.39 6.44 -23.28
N LEU A 167 4.83 7.62 -23.55
CA LEU A 167 5.53 8.89 -23.25
C LEU A 167 5.82 9.05 -21.76
N ASN A 168 4.87 8.73 -20.91
CA ASN A 168 5.09 8.76 -19.45
C ASN A 168 6.20 7.79 -19.01
N PHE A 169 6.27 6.61 -19.63
CA PHE A 169 7.35 5.66 -19.39
C PHE A 169 8.71 6.25 -19.76
N LEU A 170 8.84 6.83 -20.95
CA LEU A 170 10.08 7.44 -21.42
C LEU A 170 10.48 8.64 -20.55
N GLU A 171 9.53 9.51 -20.22
CA GLU A 171 9.79 10.67 -19.35
C GLU A 171 10.24 10.21 -17.95
N LYS A 172 9.57 9.24 -17.34
CA LYS A 172 9.96 8.68 -16.04
C LYS A 172 11.33 7.99 -16.12
N LYS A 173 11.58 7.20 -17.17
CA LYS A 173 12.90 6.59 -17.38
C LYS A 173 13.99 7.68 -17.41
N ARG A 174 13.83 8.74 -18.19
CA ARG A 174 14.78 9.87 -18.25
C ARG A 174 15.00 10.49 -16.87
N LEU A 175 13.91 10.83 -16.18
CA LEU A 175 13.98 11.54 -14.89
C LEU A 175 14.54 10.65 -13.77
N PHE A 176 14.00 9.46 -13.63
CA PHE A 176 14.34 8.58 -12.50
C PHE A 176 15.70 7.90 -12.64
N THR A 177 16.32 8.00 -13.83
CA THR A 177 17.70 7.52 -14.06
C THR A 177 18.73 8.65 -14.18
N MET A 178 18.38 9.91 -13.92
CA MET A 178 19.30 11.03 -14.08
C MET A 178 20.34 11.17 -12.96
N LEU A 179 20.05 10.62 -11.77
CA LEU A 179 21.00 10.64 -10.67
C LEU A 179 22.10 9.58 -10.89
N PRO A 180 23.33 9.83 -10.44
CA PRO A 180 24.37 8.82 -10.46
C PRO A 180 24.07 7.70 -9.46
N PRO A 181 24.53 6.44 -9.73
CA PRO A 181 24.19 5.28 -8.88
C PRO A 181 24.61 5.42 -7.42
N GLU A 182 25.70 6.12 -7.15
CA GLU A 182 26.21 6.38 -5.80
C GLU A 182 25.37 7.40 -5.02
N GLN A 183 24.57 8.22 -5.69
CA GLN A 183 23.72 9.24 -5.04
C GLN A 183 22.36 8.66 -4.63
N MET A 184 21.85 7.63 -5.29
CA MET A 184 20.52 7.09 -5.00
C MET A 184 20.54 5.61 -4.66
N LYS A 185 19.85 5.24 -3.58
CA LYS A 185 19.57 3.86 -3.19
C LYS A 185 18.06 3.62 -3.18
N LEU A 186 17.65 2.52 -3.81
CA LEU A 186 16.26 2.06 -3.78
C LEU A 186 16.03 1.14 -2.60
N ILE A 187 14.88 1.29 -1.96
CA ILE A 187 14.42 0.44 -0.87
C ILE A 187 13.11 -0.21 -1.32
N VAL A 188 12.99 -1.51 -1.18
CA VAL A 188 11.79 -2.27 -1.54
C VAL A 188 11.35 -3.14 -0.37
N PRO A 189 10.03 -3.28 -0.10
CA PRO A 189 9.55 -4.04 1.05
C PRO A 189 9.37 -5.54 0.78
N SER A 190 9.74 -6.05 -0.40
CA SER A 190 9.61 -7.47 -0.75
C SER A 190 10.66 -7.92 -1.76
N ARG A 191 10.93 -9.22 -1.76
CA ARG A 191 11.75 -9.87 -2.81
C ARG A 191 11.03 -9.80 -4.16
N TRP A 192 9.70 -9.91 -4.14
CA TRP A 192 8.89 -9.76 -5.35
C TRP A 192 9.13 -8.41 -6.04
N LEU A 193 9.01 -7.28 -5.32
CA LEU A 193 9.24 -5.97 -5.93
C LEU A 193 10.71 -5.79 -6.31
N LYS A 194 11.65 -6.35 -5.54
CA LYS A 194 13.07 -6.36 -5.91
C LYS A 194 13.26 -6.97 -7.29
N GLY A 195 12.70 -8.16 -7.54
CA GLY A 195 12.80 -8.85 -8.83
C GLY A 195 12.20 -8.06 -10.01
N ILE A 196 11.16 -7.25 -9.76
CA ILE A 196 10.60 -6.32 -10.75
C ILE A 196 11.58 -5.17 -11.02
N VAL A 197 12.09 -4.52 -9.98
CA VAL A 197 12.99 -3.37 -10.10
C VAL A 197 14.30 -3.77 -10.80
N GLU A 198 14.84 -4.95 -10.51
CA GLU A 198 16.04 -5.51 -11.15
C GLU A 198 15.89 -5.75 -12.67
N GLN A 199 14.65 -5.90 -13.16
CA GLN A 199 14.34 -6.05 -14.59
C GLN A 199 13.94 -4.71 -15.24
N SER A 200 13.93 -3.61 -14.50
CA SER A 200 13.49 -2.30 -15.01
C SER A 200 14.68 -1.38 -15.27
N TYR A 201 14.39 -0.18 -15.82
CA TYR A 201 15.38 0.87 -15.99
C TYR A 201 15.98 1.39 -14.66
N LEU A 202 15.40 1.04 -13.52
CA LEU A 202 15.93 1.39 -12.20
C LEU A 202 16.98 0.40 -11.68
N ALA A 203 17.25 -0.70 -12.40
CA ALA A 203 18.25 -1.72 -12.02
C ALA A 203 19.68 -1.17 -11.88
N LYS A 204 19.95 0.03 -12.42
CA LYS A 204 21.26 0.69 -12.26
C LYS A 204 21.58 1.12 -10.82
N TYR A 205 20.57 1.23 -9.95
CA TYR A 205 20.75 1.68 -8.57
C TYR A 205 20.91 0.51 -7.60
N PRO A 206 21.66 0.68 -6.50
CA PRO A 206 21.67 -0.29 -5.42
C PRO A 206 20.26 -0.50 -4.85
N ILE A 207 19.85 -1.76 -4.69
CA ILE A 207 18.53 -2.13 -4.18
C ILE A 207 18.68 -2.84 -2.84
N GLU A 208 18.05 -2.30 -1.81
CA GLU A 208 17.98 -2.88 -0.46
C GLU A 208 16.57 -3.39 -0.17
N ILE A 209 16.44 -4.63 0.32
CA ILE A 209 15.17 -5.12 0.85
C ILE A 209 15.05 -4.64 2.30
N ARG A 210 13.98 -3.90 2.57
CA ARG A 210 13.61 -3.49 3.93
C ARG A 210 12.12 -3.73 4.13
N TYR A 211 11.81 -4.85 4.73
CA TYR A 211 10.43 -5.26 5.00
C TYR A 211 9.67 -4.21 5.81
N ASN A 212 8.38 -4.02 5.49
CA ASN A 212 7.51 -3.20 6.29
C ASN A 212 7.41 -3.77 7.71
N MET A 213 7.40 -2.89 8.69
CA MET A 213 7.21 -3.25 10.09
C MET A 213 5.90 -2.67 10.60
N ILE A 214 5.37 -3.29 11.63
CA ILE A 214 4.20 -2.81 12.38
C ILE A 214 4.60 -2.49 13.82
N ASP A 215 3.78 -1.70 14.48
CA ASP A 215 3.99 -1.40 15.90
C ASP A 215 3.45 -2.54 16.77
N LYS A 216 4.36 -3.43 17.23
CA LYS A 216 4.02 -4.56 18.09
C LYS A 216 3.60 -4.16 19.50
N SER A 217 3.76 -2.91 19.90
CA SER A 217 3.19 -2.42 21.17
C SER A 217 1.69 -2.21 21.05
N ILE A 218 1.20 -1.93 19.85
CA ILE A 218 -0.21 -1.76 19.51
C ILE A 218 -0.81 -3.10 19.08
N PHE A 219 -0.24 -3.74 18.04
CA PHE A 219 -0.73 -5.01 17.50
C PHE A 219 -0.17 -6.18 18.31
N LYS A 220 -0.99 -6.71 19.20
CA LYS A 220 -0.69 -7.85 20.08
C LYS A 220 -1.98 -8.56 20.47
N PRO A 221 -1.92 -9.83 20.89
CA PRO A 221 -3.08 -10.55 21.35
C PRO A 221 -3.78 -9.78 22.47
N THR A 222 -5.08 -9.52 22.29
CA THR A 222 -5.87 -8.69 23.20
C THR A 222 -7.21 -9.35 23.45
N ALA A 223 -7.63 -9.47 24.71
CA ALA A 223 -8.93 -10.01 25.07
C ALA A 223 -10.06 -9.20 24.43
N SER A 224 -11.05 -9.89 23.87
CA SER A 224 -12.11 -9.29 23.07
C SER A 224 -13.43 -10.06 23.20
N ASP A 225 -14.53 -9.33 23.26
CA ASP A 225 -15.90 -9.84 23.23
C ASP A 225 -16.51 -9.86 21.80
N ILE A 226 -15.73 -9.43 20.82
CA ILE A 226 -16.19 -9.26 19.43
C ILE A 226 -16.72 -10.55 18.83
N LYS A 227 -16.12 -11.71 19.14
CA LYS A 227 -16.62 -12.99 18.66
C LYS A 227 -18.02 -13.29 19.21
N ALA A 228 -18.25 -13.02 20.51
CA ALA A 228 -19.58 -13.18 21.12
C ALA A 228 -20.60 -12.18 20.55
N LYS A 229 -20.15 -10.99 20.15
CA LYS A 229 -21.01 -9.95 19.55
C LYS A 229 -21.54 -10.34 18.15
N TYR A 230 -20.72 -10.98 17.33
CA TYR A 230 -21.04 -11.21 15.91
C TYR A 230 -21.36 -12.66 15.59
N CYS A 231 -20.82 -13.63 16.33
CA CYS A 231 -20.96 -15.05 16.07
C CYS A 231 -21.98 -15.71 17.00
N GLN A 232 -22.70 -16.67 16.48
CA GLN A 232 -23.42 -17.64 17.31
C GLN A 232 -22.43 -18.64 17.93
N LYS A 233 -22.89 -19.37 18.94
CA LYS A 233 -22.04 -20.37 19.61
C LYS A 233 -21.57 -21.44 18.59
N GLY A 234 -20.25 -21.56 18.44
CA GLY A 234 -19.63 -22.53 17.53
C GLY A 234 -19.38 -22.01 16.10
N GLU A 235 -19.83 -20.80 15.75
CA GLU A 235 -19.48 -20.22 14.44
C GLU A 235 -18.01 -19.80 14.38
N PHE A 236 -17.41 -20.04 13.22
CA PHE A 236 -16.04 -19.64 12.89
C PHE A 236 -15.99 -18.18 12.42
N LEU A 237 -15.11 -17.36 12.99
CA LEU A 237 -15.00 -15.95 12.64
C LEU A 237 -13.89 -15.71 11.62
N ILE A 238 -14.25 -15.25 10.44
CA ILE A 238 -13.33 -14.86 9.36
C ILE A 238 -13.29 -13.34 9.29
N LEU A 239 -12.10 -12.76 9.37
CA LEU A 239 -11.89 -11.32 9.26
C LEU A 239 -11.23 -10.95 7.93
N GLY A 240 -11.72 -9.89 7.30
CA GLY A 240 -11.07 -9.21 6.18
C GLY A 240 -10.91 -7.72 6.46
N VAL A 241 -9.75 -7.15 6.19
CA VAL A 241 -9.46 -5.73 6.40
C VAL A 241 -8.82 -5.12 5.16
N ALA A 242 -9.39 -4.03 4.67
CA ALA A 242 -8.81 -3.23 3.60
C ALA A 242 -9.10 -1.74 3.84
N SER A 243 -8.26 -0.85 3.35
CA SER A 243 -8.57 0.59 3.35
C SER A 243 -9.69 0.94 2.36
N LYS A 244 -9.79 0.18 1.28
CA LYS A 244 -10.85 0.24 0.26
C LYS A 244 -10.93 -1.10 -0.44
N TRP A 245 -12.10 -1.70 -0.44
CA TRP A 245 -12.35 -2.94 -1.16
C TRP A 245 -12.47 -2.67 -2.66
N SER A 246 -11.83 -3.52 -3.44
CA SER A 246 -11.85 -3.51 -4.90
C SER A 246 -11.76 -4.96 -5.41
N GLU A 247 -11.89 -5.15 -6.71
CA GLU A 247 -11.70 -6.47 -7.31
C GLU A 247 -10.29 -7.03 -7.03
N ARG A 248 -9.28 -6.17 -7.07
CA ARG A 248 -7.90 -6.53 -6.72
C ARG A 248 -7.77 -7.05 -5.27
N LYS A 249 -8.56 -6.52 -4.34
CA LYS A 249 -8.55 -6.92 -2.92
C LYS A 249 -9.42 -8.15 -2.63
N GLY A 250 -10.11 -8.71 -3.64
CA GLY A 250 -10.80 -9.99 -3.54
C GLY A 250 -12.13 -9.96 -2.80
N LEU A 251 -12.88 -8.83 -2.83
CA LEU A 251 -14.20 -8.76 -2.16
C LEU A 251 -15.16 -9.87 -2.61
N LYS A 252 -15.12 -10.24 -3.90
CA LYS A 252 -15.97 -11.31 -4.46
C LYS A 252 -15.70 -12.68 -3.81
N ASP A 253 -14.46 -12.93 -3.39
CA ASP A 253 -14.11 -14.21 -2.77
C ASP A 253 -14.69 -14.34 -1.36
N PHE A 254 -14.86 -13.23 -0.62
CA PHE A 254 -15.61 -13.24 0.63
C PHE A 254 -17.09 -13.51 0.42
N ILE A 255 -17.70 -12.99 -0.64
CA ILE A 255 -19.10 -13.27 -0.98
C ILE A 255 -19.27 -14.76 -1.29
N ARG A 256 -18.43 -15.32 -2.17
CA ARG A 256 -18.43 -16.77 -2.47
C ARG A 256 -18.24 -17.62 -1.21
N LEU A 257 -17.28 -17.22 -0.35
CA LEU A 257 -17.00 -17.94 0.90
C LEU A 257 -18.19 -17.90 1.85
N SER A 258 -18.91 -16.77 1.94
CA SER A 258 -20.10 -16.61 2.79
C SER A 258 -21.27 -17.50 2.37
N GLU A 259 -21.37 -17.79 1.07
CA GLU A 259 -22.38 -18.69 0.52
C GLU A 259 -22.02 -20.15 0.78
N LEU A 260 -20.76 -20.54 0.52
CA LEU A 260 -20.28 -21.90 0.73
C LEU A 260 -20.36 -22.36 2.20
N PHE A 261 -20.06 -21.48 3.14
CA PHE A 261 -20.02 -21.77 4.58
C PHE A 261 -21.18 -21.12 5.34
N LYS A 262 -22.33 -20.91 4.68
CA LYS A 262 -23.52 -20.32 5.30
C LYS A 262 -23.94 -21.09 6.55
N GLY A 263 -24.11 -20.36 7.68
CA GLY A 263 -24.46 -20.92 8.99
C GLY A 263 -23.33 -21.67 9.71
N LYS A 264 -22.11 -21.68 9.14
CA LYS A 264 -20.92 -22.30 9.73
C LYS A 264 -19.87 -21.27 10.11
N CYS A 265 -19.85 -20.16 9.42
CA CYS A 265 -18.95 -19.04 9.71
C CYS A 265 -19.68 -17.70 9.68
N LYS A 266 -19.11 -16.75 10.40
CA LYS A 266 -19.41 -15.34 10.30
C LYS A 266 -18.22 -14.63 9.65
N ILE A 267 -18.51 -13.75 8.69
CA ILE A 267 -17.49 -12.94 8.04
C ILE A 267 -17.65 -11.50 8.51
N VAL A 268 -16.56 -10.87 8.93
CA VAL A 268 -16.50 -9.44 9.27
C VAL A 268 -15.53 -8.75 8.31
N LEU A 269 -16.01 -7.71 7.61
CA LEU A 269 -15.21 -6.93 6.67
C LEU A 269 -15.08 -5.49 7.16
N VAL A 270 -13.85 -5.00 7.26
CA VAL A 270 -13.53 -3.59 7.58
C VAL A 270 -13.07 -2.86 6.32
N GLY A 271 -13.52 -1.61 6.14
CA GLY A 271 -13.17 -0.76 5.01
C GLY A 271 -14.15 -0.86 3.84
N VAL A 272 -15.37 -1.34 4.10
CA VAL A 272 -16.45 -1.47 3.10
C VAL A 272 -17.13 -0.12 2.91
N SER A 273 -17.28 0.35 1.66
CA SER A 273 -18.03 1.57 1.39
C SER A 273 -19.54 1.38 1.60
N GLU A 274 -20.27 2.45 1.90
CA GLU A 274 -21.73 2.40 2.07
C GLU A 274 -22.46 1.82 0.84
N LYS A 275 -21.96 2.07 -0.37
CA LYS A 275 -22.49 1.48 -1.59
C LYS A 275 -22.30 -0.05 -1.57
N GLN A 276 -21.11 -0.52 -1.27
CA GLN A 276 -20.80 -1.96 -1.22
C GLN A 276 -21.60 -2.67 -0.11
N MET A 277 -21.82 -2.02 1.04
CA MET A 277 -22.62 -2.60 2.13
C MET A 277 -24.03 -3.02 1.70
N LYS A 278 -24.64 -2.25 0.78
CA LYS A 278 -25.97 -2.55 0.23
C LYS A 278 -26.00 -3.75 -0.71
N GLU A 279 -24.85 -4.11 -1.26
CA GLU A 279 -24.67 -5.20 -2.24
C GLU A 279 -24.19 -6.50 -1.57
N LEU A 280 -23.78 -6.44 -0.29
CA LEU A 280 -23.26 -7.62 0.43
C LEU A 280 -24.38 -8.49 0.97
N PRO A 281 -24.18 -9.83 1.00
CA PRO A 281 -25.09 -10.76 1.68
C PRO A 281 -25.26 -10.43 3.17
N SER A 282 -26.45 -10.68 3.71
CA SER A 282 -26.80 -10.34 5.11
C SER A 282 -26.03 -11.12 6.17
N ASN A 283 -25.38 -12.21 5.81
CA ASN A 283 -24.51 -13.00 6.67
C ASN A 283 -23.07 -12.45 6.77
N ILE A 284 -22.75 -11.38 6.03
CA ILE A 284 -21.50 -10.64 6.14
C ILE A 284 -21.73 -9.37 6.96
N VAL A 285 -20.97 -9.21 8.04
CA VAL A 285 -20.93 -7.95 8.82
C VAL A 285 -19.95 -7.00 8.15
N ALA A 286 -20.44 -5.84 7.69
CA ALA A 286 -19.63 -4.85 7.01
C ALA A 286 -19.46 -3.58 7.86
N LEU A 287 -18.21 -3.16 8.05
CA LEU A 287 -17.83 -1.95 8.75
C LEU A 287 -17.13 -1.00 7.79
N THR A 288 -17.55 0.26 7.75
CA THR A 288 -16.88 1.27 6.91
C THR A 288 -15.46 1.56 7.42
N ARG A 289 -15.27 1.57 8.72
CA ARG A 289 -14.00 1.73 9.43
C ARG A 289 -14.16 1.30 10.88
N THR A 290 -13.06 1.07 11.55
CA THR A 290 -13.02 0.99 13.02
C THR A 290 -12.96 2.39 13.64
N SER A 291 -13.44 2.54 14.85
CA SER A 291 -13.42 3.81 15.58
C SER A 291 -12.00 4.25 15.95
N ASN A 292 -11.15 3.28 16.22
CA ASN A 292 -9.75 3.46 16.62
C ASN A 292 -8.92 2.20 16.32
N LYS A 293 -7.61 2.25 16.63
CA LYS A 293 -6.70 1.10 16.44
C LYS A 293 -6.98 -0.03 17.44
N GLU A 294 -7.45 0.28 18.62
CA GLU A 294 -7.78 -0.71 19.68
C GLU A 294 -8.95 -1.61 19.23
N GLU A 295 -9.97 -1.05 18.57
CA GLU A 295 -11.06 -1.84 18.00
C GLU A 295 -10.56 -2.77 16.89
N LEU A 296 -9.66 -2.27 16.04
CA LEU A 296 -9.04 -3.09 14.99
C LEU A 296 -8.22 -4.26 15.58
N VAL A 297 -7.43 -4.01 16.64
CA VAL A 297 -6.67 -5.04 17.36
C VAL A 297 -7.61 -6.08 17.97
N LYS A 298 -8.73 -5.66 18.58
CA LYS A 298 -9.74 -6.56 19.11
C LYS A 298 -10.39 -7.43 18.02
N LEU A 299 -10.65 -6.87 16.83
CA LEU A 299 -11.15 -7.62 15.68
C LEU A 299 -10.15 -8.66 15.21
N TYR A 300 -8.88 -8.31 15.04
CA TYR A 300 -7.85 -9.27 14.72
C TYR A 300 -7.78 -10.38 15.77
N SER A 301 -7.67 -10.02 17.06
CA SER A 301 -7.48 -10.98 18.13
C SER A 301 -8.69 -11.91 18.36
N ALA A 302 -9.89 -11.50 17.96
CA ALA A 302 -11.11 -12.30 18.06
C ALA A 302 -11.33 -13.28 16.90
N ALA A 303 -10.69 -13.01 15.75
CA ALA A 303 -10.89 -13.82 14.55
C ALA A 303 -10.19 -15.17 14.67
N ASP A 304 -10.85 -16.23 14.20
CA ASP A 304 -10.22 -17.55 14.07
C ASP A 304 -9.23 -17.58 12.92
N VAL A 305 -9.47 -16.75 11.89
CA VAL A 305 -8.56 -16.58 10.76
C VAL A 305 -8.73 -15.20 10.12
N PHE A 306 -7.64 -14.63 9.69
CA PHE A 306 -7.62 -13.48 8.80
C PHE A 306 -7.47 -13.93 7.35
N PHE A 307 -8.40 -13.55 6.48
CA PHE A 307 -8.33 -13.88 5.07
C PHE A 307 -7.97 -12.64 4.24
N ASN A 308 -6.92 -12.75 3.43
CA ASN A 308 -6.47 -11.69 2.51
C ASN A 308 -6.39 -12.23 1.07
N PRO A 309 -7.53 -12.31 0.35
CA PRO A 309 -7.58 -12.80 -1.03
C PRO A 309 -7.12 -11.74 -2.03
N THR A 310 -6.05 -11.01 -1.70
CA THR A 310 -5.53 -9.99 -2.60
C THR A 310 -4.90 -10.64 -3.82
N LYS A 311 -5.31 -10.19 -5.01
CA LYS A 311 -4.77 -10.67 -6.30
C LYS A 311 -3.44 -10.03 -6.63
N GLU A 312 -3.07 -8.96 -5.89
CA GLU A 312 -1.84 -8.21 -6.11
C GLU A 312 -1.56 -7.29 -4.92
N ASP A 313 -0.43 -7.48 -4.28
CA ASP A 313 0.06 -6.60 -3.21
C ASP A 313 1.59 -6.68 -3.13
N ASN A 314 2.22 -5.63 -2.62
CA ASN A 314 3.67 -5.61 -2.47
C ASN A 314 4.11 -6.30 -1.17
N TYR A 315 3.63 -5.83 -0.03
CA TYR A 315 3.94 -6.38 1.29
C TYR A 315 2.85 -5.94 2.29
N PRO A 316 1.70 -6.62 2.31
CA PRO A 316 0.51 -6.17 3.05
C PRO A 316 0.74 -6.19 4.56
N THR A 317 0.69 -5.01 5.19
CA THR A 317 0.83 -4.86 6.65
C THR A 317 -0.32 -5.50 7.42
N VAL A 318 -1.50 -5.62 6.82
CA VAL A 318 -2.68 -6.27 7.43
C VAL A 318 -2.41 -7.75 7.79
N ASN A 319 -1.56 -8.45 7.01
CA ASN A 319 -1.14 -9.80 7.34
C ASN A 319 -0.25 -9.81 8.59
N LEU A 320 0.70 -8.87 8.66
CA LEU A 320 1.59 -8.72 9.82
C LEU A 320 0.81 -8.33 11.09
N GLU A 321 -0.20 -7.46 10.94
CA GLU A 321 -1.10 -7.01 12.01
C GLU A 321 -1.90 -8.19 12.57
N ALA A 322 -2.48 -9.02 11.69
CA ALA A 322 -3.23 -10.21 12.08
C ALA A 322 -2.35 -11.21 12.83
N GLU A 323 -1.19 -11.58 12.27
CA GLU A 323 -0.26 -12.51 12.92
C GLU A 323 0.26 -11.99 14.28
N ALA A 324 0.54 -10.69 14.36
CA ALA A 324 0.97 -10.08 15.63
C ALA A 324 -0.13 -10.09 16.71
N CYS A 325 -1.39 -10.04 16.30
CA CYS A 325 -2.55 -10.21 17.19
C CYS A 325 -2.86 -11.68 17.54
N GLY A 326 -2.05 -12.62 17.05
CA GLY A 326 -2.22 -14.06 17.33
C GLY A 326 -3.09 -14.81 16.33
N THR A 327 -3.57 -14.16 15.29
CA THR A 327 -4.53 -14.72 14.31
C THR A 327 -3.82 -15.28 13.10
N PRO A 328 -4.05 -16.54 12.73
CA PRO A 328 -3.49 -17.13 11.52
C PRO A 328 -4.02 -16.43 10.27
N VAL A 329 -3.19 -16.39 9.23
CA VAL A 329 -3.47 -15.71 7.97
C VAL A 329 -3.61 -16.73 6.84
N ILE A 330 -4.69 -16.62 6.05
CA ILE A 330 -4.77 -17.21 4.74
C ILE A 330 -4.65 -16.09 3.71
N THR A 331 -3.68 -16.15 2.82
CA THR A 331 -3.49 -15.13 1.77
C THR A 331 -3.18 -15.79 0.44
N TYR A 332 -3.48 -15.10 -0.68
CA TYR A 332 -3.01 -15.57 -1.98
C TYR A 332 -1.50 -15.36 -2.13
N SER A 333 -0.85 -16.29 -2.86
CA SER A 333 0.56 -16.18 -3.27
C SER A 333 0.73 -15.13 -4.38
N ALA A 334 0.19 -13.93 -4.16
CA ALA A 334 0.15 -12.84 -5.13
C ALA A 334 1.11 -11.71 -4.72
N GLY A 335 2.01 -11.35 -5.62
CA GLY A 335 3.02 -10.34 -5.31
C GLY A 335 3.93 -10.78 -4.16
N GLY A 336 4.15 -9.89 -3.20
CA GLY A 336 4.91 -10.16 -1.98
C GLY A 336 4.05 -10.60 -0.79
N SER A 337 2.77 -10.92 -1.00
CA SER A 337 1.86 -11.29 0.11
C SER A 337 2.33 -12.52 0.88
N ALA A 338 2.81 -13.56 0.17
CA ALA A 338 3.34 -14.77 0.80
C ALA A 338 4.59 -14.51 1.67
N GLU A 339 5.35 -13.46 1.38
CA GLU A 339 6.54 -13.10 2.15
C GLU A 339 6.20 -12.56 3.55
N THR A 340 4.95 -12.16 3.78
CA THR A 340 4.48 -11.60 5.06
C THR A 340 4.14 -12.65 6.09
N ILE A 341 3.95 -13.91 5.69
CA ILE A 341 3.57 -15.01 6.58
C ILE A 341 4.77 -15.51 7.36
N LYS A 342 4.62 -15.64 8.69
CA LYS A 342 5.67 -16.09 9.61
C LYS A 342 5.21 -17.19 10.55
N ARG A 343 3.89 -17.36 10.74
CA ARG A 343 3.34 -18.39 11.63
C ARG A 343 3.16 -19.71 10.88
N ASP A 344 3.35 -20.84 11.56
CA ASP A 344 3.22 -22.19 10.98
C ASP A 344 1.76 -22.53 10.60
N ASP A 345 0.80 -21.93 11.32
CA ASP A 345 -0.63 -22.09 11.10
C ASP A 345 -1.20 -21.14 10.02
N SER A 346 -0.41 -20.18 9.55
CA SER A 346 -0.76 -19.33 8.39
C SER A 346 -0.45 -20.04 7.08
N LYS A 347 -1.22 -19.75 6.01
CA LYS A 347 -1.06 -20.40 4.71
C LYS A 347 -1.11 -19.40 3.55
N ALA A 348 -0.15 -19.53 2.64
CA ALA A 348 -0.22 -18.94 1.31
C ALA A 348 -0.83 -19.97 0.34
N VAL A 349 -1.84 -19.54 -0.42
CA VAL A 349 -2.59 -20.39 -1.36
C VAL A 349 -2.62 -19.75 -2.74
N ASN A 350 -2.82 -20.54 -3.79
CA ASN A 350 -2.75 -20.02 -5.16
C ASN A 350 -4.11 -19.65 -5.74
N SER A 351 -5.19 -20.21 -5.18
CA SER A 351 -6.54 -20.03 -5.69
C SER A 351 -7.58 -19.90 -4.58
N PHE A 352 -8.80 -19.53 -4.94
CA PHE A 352 -9.93 -19.56 -4.04
C PHE A 352 -10.25 -21.00 -3.59
N GLU A 353 -10.16 -21.95 -4.50
CA GLU A 353 -10.38 -23.36 -4.28
C GLU A 353 -9.40 -23.94 -3.23
N ASP A 354 -8.11 -23.58 -3.34
CA ASP A 354 -7.11 -23.93 -2.32
C ASP A 354 -7.46 -23.32 -0.95
N ALA A 355 -7.91 -22.06 -0.94
CA ALA A 355 -8.33 -21.40 0.30
C ALA A 355 -9.52 -22.15 0.94
N VAL A 356 -10.51 -22.55 0.14
CA VAL A 356 -11.67 -23.33 0.64
C VAL A 356 -11.23 -24.63 1.30
N VAL A 357 -10.28 -25.36 0.72
CA VAL A 357 -9.72 -26.59 1.33
C VAL A 357 -9.08 -26.29 2.69
N VAL A 358 -8.36 -25.17 2.81
CA VAL A 358 -7.80 -24.77 4.11
C VAL A 358 -8.89 -24.42 5.11
N PHE A 359 -9.92 -23.66 4.70
CA PHE A 359 -11.06 -23.33 5.57
C PHE A 359 -11.81 -24.59 6.04
N GLN A 360 -12.04 -25.57 5.16
CA GLN A 360 -12.66 -26.83 5.53
C GLN A 360 -11.90 -27.53 6.65
N LYS A 361 -10.56 -27.63 6.51
CA LYS A 361 -9.70 -28.24 7.53
C LYS A 361 -9.77 -27.50 8.86
N LEU A 362 -9.70 -26.16 8.84
CA LEU A 362 -9.75 -25.33 10.04
C LEU A 362 -11.10 -25.45 10.77
N MET A 363 -12.20 -25.59 10.04
CA MET A 363 -13.54 -25.74 10.59
C MET A 363 -13.91 -27.21 10.95
N GLY A 364 -13.01 -28.17 10.70
CA GLY A 364 -13.26 -29.60 10.99
C GLY A 364 -14.23 -30.27 10.03
N TYR A 365 -14.39 -29.79 8.80
CA TYR A 365 -15.24 -30.37 7.78
C TYR A 365 -14.43 -31.22 6.79
N ASN A 366 -14.82 -32.48 6.62
CA ASN A 366 -14.34 -33.33 5.55
C ASN A 366 -15.36 -33.29 4.39
N ASN A 367 -14.92 -32.75 3.23
CA ASN A 367 -15.67 -32.75 1.95
C ASN A 367 -16.93 -31.86 1.88
N ILE A 368 -16.77 -30.59 1.55
CA ILE A 368 -17.78 -29.84 0.79
C ILE A 368 -17.38 -29.98 -0.69
N GLN A 369 -18.22 -30.67 -1.49
CA GLN A 369 -18.04 -30.66 -2.96
C GLN A 369 -18.36 -29.27 -3.52
N PHE A 370 -17.52 -28.79 -4.46
CA PHE A 370 -17.68 -27.53 -5.19
C PHE A 370 -18.81 -27.62 -6.22
#